data_d9bd9a260b12c24f81fd069c32061b96
#
_entry.id   d9bd9a260b12c24f81fd069c32061b96
#
_cell.length_a   1.000
_cell.length_b   1.000
_cell.length_c   1.000
_cell.angle_alpha   90.00
_cell.angle_beta   90.00
_cell.angle_gamma   90.00
#
_symmetry.space_group_name_H-M   'P 1'
#
loop_
_entity.id
_entity.type
_entity.pdbx_description
1 polymer ?
#
loop_
_entity_poly.entity_id
_entity_poly.type
_entity_poly.pdbx_seq_one_letter_code
_entity_poly.pdbx_strand_id
1 'polypeptide(L)'
;MAKKRQKIILGISIFLLLMFSGPRLDSDLGNDWIVGDNAPLIIAHRGGADIFPENTMVAFEGAAMIGVDMLEIDFQLTSDNRLITMHDDTVDRTTNGTGAVINMTLEEILTLDASAKFTNISGGNPWNESHLPPVTIEEVLDRFIDSPHLLSLEIKNEGEEGKIAAEIMFQEIASRDMEDRIEVGSFHIESIQSFREISEGSVATSGVESEIRKCIIIPMLQLDRWWLDPGQVSILQIPTEGGGFDLATEGVVNRAHQHGQAVQYWTINDREMMNHLIDIGADGIMTDDPILLRQAISDAGYNLPEPWV
;
A
#
# COMPACT_ATOMS: atom_id res chain seq x y z
N MET A 1 -16.39 50.69 -24.83
CA MET A 1 -16.09 49.25 -24.88
C MET A 1 -14.63 48.94 -24.51
N ALA A 2 -13.62 49.67 -24.96
CA ALA A 2 -12.21 49.41 -24.68
C ALA A 2 -11.84 49.44 -23.18
N LYS A 3 -12.29 50.45 -22.40
CA LYS A 3 -12.02 50.57 -20.97
C LYS A 3 -12.61 49.40 -20.13
N LYS A 4 -13.72 48.81 -20.58
CA LYS A 4 -14.33 47.63 -19.90
C LYS A 4 -13.54 46.36 -20.17
N ARG A 5 -13.03 46.18 -21.41
CA ARG A 5 -12.13 45.09 -21.77
C ARG A 5 -10.78 45.15 -21.03
N GLN A 6 -10.18 46.35 -20.93
CA GLN A 6 -8.93 46.54 -20.15
C GLN A 6 -9.09 46.21 -18.68
N LYS A 7 -10.21 46.55 -18.03
CA LYS A 7 -10.47 46.21 -16.63
C LYS A 7 -10.67 44.70 -16.44
N ILE A 8 -11.30 44.02 -17.41
CA ILE A 8 -11.47 42.55 -17.37
C ILE A 8 -10.11 41.85 -17.57
N ILE A 9 -9.30 42.29 -18.53
CA ILE A 9 -7.96 41.74 -18.76
C ILE A 9 -7.06 41.97 -17.54
N LEU A 10 -7.08 43.16 -16.95
CA LEU A 10 -6.31 43.49 -15.76
C LEU A 10 -6.79 42.62 -14.54
N GLY A 11 -8.10 42.43 -14.39
CA GLY A 11 -8.67 41.55 -13.35
C GLY A 11 -8.26 40.10 -13.52
N ILE A 12 -8.28 39.58 -14.75
CA ILE A 12 -7.81 38.23 -15.06
C ILE A 12 -6.30 38.09 -14.83
N SER A 13 -5.50 39.11 -15.24
CA SER A 13 -4.05 39.10 -15.01
C SER A 13 -3.69 39.16 -13.53
N ILE A 14 -4.40 39.98 -12.73
CA ILE A 14 -4.20 40.05 -11.28
C ILE A 14 -4.66 38.73 -10.62
N PHE A 15 -5.76 38.17 -11.06
CA PHE A 15 -6.25 36.86 -10.56
C PHE A 15 -5.25 35.74 -10.89
N LEU A 16 -4.72 35.69 -12.12
CA LEU A 16 -3.65 34.79 -12.51
C LEU A 16 -2.36 35.04 -11.71
N LEU A 17 -1.97 36.28 -11.51
CA LEU A 17 -0.78 36.63 -10.73
C LEU A 17 -0.93 36.21 -9.25
N LEU A 18 -2.11 36.39 -8.66
CA LEU A 18 -2.43 35.92 -7.32
C LEU A 18 -2.49 34.38 -7.25
N MET A 19 -2.95 33.72 -8.31
CA MET A 19 -2.89 32.28 -8.45
C MET A 19 -1.44 31.74 -8.47
N PHE A 20 -0.51 32.49 -9.06
CA PHE A 20 0.90 32.07 -9.17
C PHE A 20 1.83 32.61 -8.08
N SER A 21 1.39 33.57 -7.25
CA SER A 21 2.20 34.22 -6.21
C SER A 21 1.80 33.89 -4.77
N GLY A 22 0.86 32.97 -4.55
CA GLY A 22 0.52 32.50 -3.21
C GLY A 22 1.72 31.83 -2.53
N PRO A 23 1.82 31.85 -1.19
CA PRO A 23 2.86 31.10 -0.50
C PRO A 23 2.80 29.63 -0.90
N ARG A 24 3.93 29.03 -1.25
CA ARG A 24 4.04 27.59 -1.26
C ARG A 24 3.71 27.15 0.17
N LEU A 25 2.80 26.20 0.33
CA LEU A 25 2.75 25.45 1.56
C LEU A 25 4.06 24.65 1.56
N ASP A 26 5.07 25.15 2.26
CA ASP A 26 6.18 24.31 2.67
C ASP A 26 5.56 23.34 3.67
N SER A 27 5.10 22.22 3.18
CA SER A 27 4.76 21.08 4.00
C SER A 27 6.06 20.40 4.41
N ASP A 28 6.73 20.95 5.39
CA ASP A 28 7.68 20.23 6.23
C ASP A 28 6.86 19.31 7.17
N LEU A 29 5.90 18.64 6.57
CA LEU A 29 5.17 17.53 7.21
C LEU A 29 6.13 16.36 7.12
N GLY A 30 6.91 16.14 8.18
CA GLY A 30 7.73 14.94 8.29
C GLY A 30 6.86 13.72 8.06
N ASN A 31 6.96 13.11 6.89
CA ASN A 31 6.36 11.84 6.58
C ASN A 31 7.50 10.81 6.55
N ASP A 32 7.54 9.98 7.58
CA ASP A 32 8.58 8.96 7.76
C ASP A 32 8.56 7.87 6.66
N TRP A 33 7.49 7.84 5.85
CA TRP A 33 7.36 6.94 4.69
C TRP A 33 8.05 7.45 3.43
N ILE A 34 8.52 8.72 3.41
CA ILE A 34 9.33 9.28 2.31
C ILE A 34 10.78 8.91 2.55
N VAL A 35 11.34 8.08 1.66
CA VAL A 35 12.72 7.56 1.83
C VAL A 35 13.81 8.56 1.40
N GLY A 36 13.46 9.60 0.64
CA GLY A 36 14.39 10.63 0.18
C GLY A 36 15.49 10.08 -0.73
N ASP A 37 16.76 10.29 -0.35
CA ASP A 37 17.92 9.79 -1.13
C ASP A 37 18.26 8.32 -0.84
N ASN A 38 17.48 7.60 -0.02
CA ASN A 38 17.68 6.19 0.22
C ASN A 38 17.05 5.33 -0.89
N ALA A 39 17.32 4.01 -0.84
CA ALA A 39 16.64 3.06 -1.70
C ALA A 39 15.12 3.06 -1.44
N PRO A 40 14.28 2.78 -2.46
CA PRO A 40 12.87 2.51 -2.21
C PRO A 40 12.71 1.27 -1.31
N LEU A 41 11.65 1.28 -0.48
CA LEU A 41 11.29 0.13 0.34
C LEU A 41 11.01 -1.10 -0.56
N ILE A 42 11.56 -2.24 -0.19
CA ILE A 42 11.25 -3.53 -0.80
C ILE A 42 9.98 -4.05 -0.13
N ILE A 43 8.85 -4.00 -0.84
CA ILE A 43 7.55 -4.42 -0.32
C ILE A 43 7.19 -5.78 -0.92
N ALA A 44 7.11 -6.80 -0.07
CA ALA A 44 6.75 -8.15 -0.50
C ALA A 44 5.22 -8.27 -0.61
N HIS A 45 4.68 -8.20 -1.83
CA HIS A 45 3.25 -8.34 -2.13
C HIS A 45 2.75 -9.71 -1.70
N ARG A 46 1.83 -9.74 -0.74
CA ARG A 46 1.29 -10.96 -0.11
C ARG A 46 2.36 -11.90 0.44
N GLY A 47 3.52 -11.32 0.81
CA GLY A 47 4.70 -12.08 1.24
C GLY A 47 5.61 -12.59 0.11
N GLY A 48 5.42 -12.16 -1.15
CA GLY A 48 6.21 -12.59 -2.31
C GLY A 48 5.57 -13.74 -3.07
N ALA A 49 4.43 -13.46 -3.71
CA ALA A 49 3.52 -14.45 -4.29
C ALA A 49 4.09 -15.30 -5.44
N ASP A 50 5.17 -14.85 -6.11
CA ASP A 50 5.88 -15.64 -7.12
C ASP A 50 6.79 -16.73 -6.51
N ILE A 51 7.14 -16.57 -5.23
CA ILE A 51 8.11 -17.44 -4.53
C ILE A 51 7.41 -18.32 -3.50
N PHE A 52 6.44 -17.76 -2.78
CA PHE A 52 5.75 -18.39 -1.66
C PHE A 52 4.23 -18.45 -1.86
N PRO A 53 3.51 -19.38 -1.21
CA PRO A 53 2.05 -19.35 -1.18
C PRO A 53 1.56 -18.03 -0.56
N GLU A 54 0.89 -17.21 -1.35
CA GLU A 54 0.46 -15.86 -0.96
C GLU A 54 -0.35 -15.85 0.36
N ASN A 55 -0.17 -14.79 1.15
CA ASN A 55 -0.94 -14.55 2.36
C ASN A 55 -0.87 -15.70 3.39
N THR A 56 0.30 -16.34 3.50
CA THR A 56 0.58 -17.36 4.52
C THR A 56 1.73 -16.94 5.43
N MET A 57 1.79 -17.48 6.65
CA MET A 57 2.92 -17.22 7.55
C MET A 57 4.26 -17.61 6.92
N VAL A 58 4.28 -18.69 6.14
CA VAL A 58 5.49 -19.14 5.41
C VAL A 58 5.94 -18.08 4.39
N ALA A 59 5.00 -17.39 3.74
CA ALA A 59 5.34 -16.31 2.81
C ALA A 59 5.94 -15.11 3.56
N PHE A 60 5.32 -14.70 4.66
CA PHE A 60 5.80 -13.56 5.45
C PHE A 60 7.16 -13.82 6.08
N GLU A 61 7.36 -14.96 6.70
CA GLU A 61 8.66 -15.37 7.25
C GLU A 61 9.72 -15.55 6.15
N GLY A 62 9.33 -16.14 5.02
CA GLY A 62 10.21 -16.29 3.86
C GLY A 62 10.68 -14.95 3.29
N ALA A 63 9.78 -13.97 3.15
CA ALA A 63 10.12 -12.63 2.73
C ALA A 63 11.03 -11.91 3.75
N ALA A 64 10.75 -12.05 5.05
CA ALA A 64 11.60 -11.53 6.11
C ALA A 64 13.02 -12.15 6.08
N MET A 65 13.13 -13.46 5.81
CA MET A 65 14.42 -14.15 5.63
C MET A 65 15.15 -13.72 4.35
N ILE A 66 14.43 -13.31 3.30
CA ILE A 66 15.03 -12.71 2.11
C ILE A 66 15.63 -11.34 2.48
N GLY A 67 15.08 -10.64 3.45
CA GLY A 67 15.47 -9.29 3.86
C GLY A 67 14.72 -8.25 3.03
N VAL A 68 13.41 -8.16 3.21
CA VAL A 68 12.56 -7.08 2.71
C VAL A 68 12.42 -5.99 3.77
N ASP A 69 11.96 -4.81 3.39
CA ASP A 69 11.67 -3.73 4.34
C ASP A 69 10.25 -3.84 4.90
N MET A 70 9.31 -4.28 4.04
CA MET A 70 7.88 -4.28 4.34
C MET A 70 7.20 -5.54 3.82
N LEU A 71 6.23 -6.02 4.59
CA LEU A 71 5.30 -7.09 4.19
C LEU A 71 3.95 -6.47 3.86
N GLU A 72 3.43 -6.76 2.68
CA GLU A 72 2.07 -6.43 2.32
C GLU A 72 1.16 -7.65 2.52
N ILE A 73 -0.03 -7.43 3.11
CA ILE A 73 -0.91 -8.46 3.64
C ILE A 73 -2.37 -8.05 3.47
N ASP A 74 -3.14 -8.89 2.78
CA ASP A 74 -4.58 -8.70 2.58
C ASP A 74 -5.40 -9.34 3.70
N PHE A 75 -6.45 -8.66 4.18
CA PHE A 75 -7.34 -9.17 5.20
C PHE A 75 -8.80 -9.19 4.77
N GLN A 76 -9.47 -10.31 5.04
CA GLN A 76 -10.90 -10.52 4.87
C GLN A 76 -11.58 -10.84 6.21
N LEU A 77 -12.84 -10.40 6.35
CA LEU A 77 -13.66 -10.65 7.53
C LEU A 77 -14.41 -11.99 7.39
N THR A 78 -14.35 -12.82 8.42
CA THR A 78 -15.13 -14.07 8.52
C THR A 78 -16.55 -13.82 9.05
N SER A 79 -17.42 -14.84 8.95
CA SER A 79 -18.82 -14.76 9.45
C SER A 79 -18.92 -14.56 10.97
N ASP A 80 -17.89 -14.92 11.72
CA ASP A 80 -17.77 -14.76 13.17
C ASP A 80 -16.86 -13.59 13.56
N ASN A 81 -16.71 -12.60 12.65
CA ASN A 81 -15.98 -11.34 12.84
C ASN A 81 -14.50 -11.54 13.24
N ARG A 82 -13.77 -12.38 12.52
CA ARG A 82 -12.33 -12.51 12.66
C ARG A 82 -11.66 -12.06 11.36
N LEU A 83 -10.52 -11.41 11.45
CA LEU A 83 -9.73 -11.05 10.28
C LEU A 83 -8.71 -12.14 9.97
N ILE A 84 -8.78 -12.63 8.73
CA ILE A 84 -7.86 -13.66 8.22
C ILE A 84 -7.17 -13.17 6.93
N THR A 85 -6.00 -13.69 6.68
CA THR A 85 -5.25 -13.35 5.47
C THR A 85 -5.87 -14.00 4.23
N MET A 86 -6.43 -13.18 3.35
CA MET A 86 -7.00 -13.62 2.07
C MET A 86 -7.19 -12.41 1.15
N HIS A 87 -6.76 -12.53 -0.12
CA HIS A 87 -6.97 -11.45 -1.10
C HIS A 87 -8.39 -11.44 -1.67
N ASP A 88 -8.86 -12.59 -2.14
CA ASP A 88 -10.14 -12.70 -2.83
C ASP A 88 -11.31 -12.81 -1.85
N ASP A 89 -12.50 -12.43 -2.28
CA ASP A 89 -13.74 -12.62 -1.49
C ASP A 89 -14.07 -14.09 -1.25
N THR A 90 -13.45 -14.99 -2.01
CA THR A 90 -13.65 -16.44 -1.91
C THR A 90 -12.33 -17.18 -1.70
N VAL A 91 -12.40 -18.34 -1.07
CA VAL A 91 -11.24 -19.21 -0.82
C VAL A 91 -10.81 -20.02 -2.05
N ASP A 92 -11.52 -19.89 -3.17
CA ASP A 92 -11.48 -20.83 -4.31
C ASP A 92 -10.15 -20.81 -5.07
N ARG A 93 -9.49 -19.65 -5.20
CA ARG A 93 -8.29 -19.54 -6.06
C ARG A 93 -7.05 -20.12 -5.41
N THR A 94 -6.86 -19.92 -4.12
CA THR A 94 -5.61 -20.28 -3.43
C THR A 94 -5.72 -21.55 -2.61
N THR A 95 -6.92 -21.88 -2.09
CA THR A 95 -7.08 -23.02 -1.18
C THR A 95 -7.69 -24.27 -1.83
N ASN A 96 -7.75 -25.34 -1.06
CA ASN A 96 -8.49 -26.57 -1.40
C ASN A 96 -9.99 -26.50 -1.09
N GLY A 97 -10.49 -25.35 -0.58
CA GLY A 97 -11.91 -25.10 -0.30
C GLY A 97 -12.64 -24.40 -1.42
N THR A 98 -13.93 -24.09 -1.18
CA THR A 98 -14.78 -23.28 -2.06
C THR A 98 -15.76 -22.48 -1.23
N GLY A 99 -16.08 -21.23 -1.67
CA GLY A 99 -17.09 -20.38 -1.05
C GLY A 99 -16.56 -19.02 -0.60
N ALA A 100 -17.48 -18.14 -0.22
CA ALA A 100 -17.14 -16.79 0.21
C ALA A 100 -16.63 -16.79 1.66
N VAL A 101 -15.55 -16.08 1.91
CA VAL A 101 -14.90 -15.92 3.24
C VAL A 101 -15.90 -15.42 4.28
N ILE A 102 -16.69 -14.42 3.93
CA ILE A 102 -17.69 -13.82 4.82
C ILE A 102 -18.79 -14.79 5.29
N ASN A 103 -18.96 -15.92 4.62
CA ASN A 103 -19.93 -16.96 4.97
C ASN A 103 -19.30 -18.13 5.77
N MET A 104 -18.01 -18.08 6.03
CA MET A 104 -17.27 -19.13 6.74
C MET A 104 -16.80 -18.62 8.10
N THR A 105 -16.83 -19.49 9.11
CA THR A 105 -16.24 -19.22 10.43
C THR A 105 -14.71 -19.37 10.37
N LEU A 106 -14.00 -18.78 11.32
CA LEU A 106 -12.56 -18.97 11.47
C LEU A 106 -12.21 -20.47 11.57
N GLU A 107 -12.97 -21.25 12.35
CA GLU A 107 -12.73 -22.69 12.51
C GLU A 107 -12.79 -23.42 11.16
N GLU A 108 -13.77 -23.10 10.30
CA GLU A 108 -13.88 -23.68 8.96
C GLU A 108 -12.71 -23.28 8.05
N ILE A 109 -12.31 -22.01 8.07
CA ILE A 109 -11.21 -21.50 7.25
C ILE A 109 -9.86 -22.10 7.64
N LEU A 110 -9.60 -22.28 8.93
CA LEU A 110 -8.35 -22.89 9.41
C LEU A 110 -8.20 -24.38 9.03
N THR A 111 -9.25 -25.03 8.52
CA THR A 111 -9.15 -26.38 7.94
C THR A 111 -8.65 -26.39 6.51
N LEU A 112 -8.58 -25.22 5.86
CA LEU A 112 -8.18 -25.09 4.47
C LEU A 112 -6.66 -25.01 4.34
N ASP A 113 -6.17 -25.43 3.18
CA ASP A 113 -4.76 -25.34 2.82
C ASP A 113 -4.56 -24.28 1.74
N ALA A 114 -3.96 -23.15 2.10
CA ALA A 114 -3.68 -22.02 1.22
C ALA A 114 -2.50 -22.29 0.27
N SER A 115 -1.78 -23.39 0.42
CA SER A 115 -0.74 -23.83 -0.53
C SER A 115 -1.26 -24.75 -1.63
N ALA A 116 -2.50 -25.21 -1.52
CA ALA A 116 -3.03 -26.30 -2.35
C ALA A 116 -3.01 -26.03 -3.87
N LYS A 117 -3.11 -24.77 -4.26
CA LYS A 117 -3.10 -24.35 -5.68
C LYS A 117 -1.87 -23.51 -6.05
N PHE A 118 -0.93 -23.38 -5.14
CA PHE A 118 0.28 -22.62 -5.37
C PHE A 118 1.17 -23.28 -6.43
N THR A 119 1.79 -22.44 -7.24
CA THR A 119 2.87 -22.84 -8.16
C THR A 119 3.84 -21.68 -8.23
N ASN A 120 5.09 -21.90 -7.82
CA ASN A 120 6.11 -20.87 -7.86
C ASN A 120 6.55 -20.56 -9.29
N ILE A 121 7.31 -19.49 -9.47
CA ILE A 121 7.84 -19.01 -10.78
C ILE A 121 8.62 -20.09 -11.54
N SER A 122 9.19 -21.10 -10.85
CA SER A 122 9.88 -22.23 -11.46
C SER A 122 8.96 -23.40 -11.84
N GLY A 123 7.65 -23.29 -11.62
CA GLY A 123 6.64 -24.30 -11.97
C GLY A 123 6.49 -25.43 -10.96
N GLY A 124 6.93 -25.24 -9.72
CA GLY A 124 6.82 -26.23 -8.64
C GLY A 124 6.01 -25.74 -7.44
N ASN A 125 5.55 -26.68 -6.62
CA ASN A 125 4.96 -26.40 -5.31
C ASN A 125 5.75 -27.17 -4.22
N PRO A 126 6.74 -26.53 -3.57
CA PRO A 126 7.50 -27.16 -2.49
C PRO A 126 6.66 -27.48 -1.26
N TRP A 127 5.47 -26.89 -1.12
CA TRP A 127 4.57 -27.06 0.03
C TRP A 127 3.37 -27.97 -0.23
N ASN A 128 3.34 -28.70 -1.36
CA ASN A 128 2.21 -29.57 -1.75
C ASN A 128 1.88 -30.70 -0.73
N GLU A 129 2.78 -31.00 0.18
CA GLU A 129 2.57 -31.99 1.28
C GLU A 129 2.41 -31.29 2.65
N SER A 130 2.40 -29.95 2.67
CA SER A 130 2.21 -29.13 3.87
C SER A 130 0.73 -28.76 4.02
N HIS A 131 0.31 -28.50 5.24
CA HIS A 131 -0.97 -27.86 5.50
C HIS A 131 -0.68 -26.44 5.98
N LEU A 132 -0.94 -25.45 5.13
CA LEU A 132 -0.70 -24.04 5.40
C LEU A 132 -2.05 -23.30 5.43
N PRO A 133 -2.70 -23.18 6.61
CA PRO A 133 -3.95 -22.43 6.68
C PRO A 133 -3.72 -20.92 6.46
N PRO A 134 -4.75 -20.18 6.02
CA PRO A 134 -4.77 -18.73 6.21
C PRO A 134 -4.51 -18.38 7.67
N VAL A 135 -3.90 -17.23 7.94
CA VAL A 135 -3.53 -16.82 9.30
C VAL A 135 -4.37 -15.65 9.78
N THR A 136 -4.54 -15.49 11.09
CA THR A 136 -5.28 -14.37 11.65
C THR A 136 -4.41 -13.12 11.76
N ILE A 137 -5.05 -11.96 11.90
CA ILE A 137 -4.31 -10.70 12.13
C ILE A 137 -3.50 -10.76 13.42
N GLU A 138 -4.04 -11.38 14.46
CA GLU A 138 -3.35 -11.54 15.74
C GLU A 138 -2.07 -12.35 15.57
N GLU A 139 -2.12 -13.47 14.83
CA GLU A 139 -0.95 -14.32 14.57
C GLU A 139 0.13 -13.56 13.78
N VAL A 140 -0.27 -12.75 12.79
CA VAL A 140 0.67 -11.92 12.03
C VAL A 140 1.32 -10.87 12.92
N LEU A 141 0.53 -10.09 13.65
CA LEU A 141 1.06 -9.01 14.48
C LEU A 141 1.92 -9.54 15.63
N ASP A 142 1.51 -10.64 16.27
CA ASP A 142 2.30 -11.31 17.33
C ASP A 142 3.64 -11.83 16.79
N ARG A 143 3.65 -12.34 15.56
CA ARG A 143 4.90 -12.84 14.93
C ARG A 143 5.88 -11.75 14.62
N PHE A 144 5.40 -10.56 14.23
CA PHE A 144 6.24 -9.46 13.77
C PHE A 144 6.37 -8.32 14.78
N ILE A 145 5.87 -8.47 16.00
CA ILE A 145 5.90 -7.40 17.03
C ILE A 145 7.33 -6.91 17.35
N ASP A 146 8.29 -7.81 17.43
CA ASP A 146 9.70 -7.51 17.71
C ASP A 146 10.57 -7.43 16.44
N SER A 147 9.97 -7.51 15.25
CA SER A 147 10.71 -7.45 14.00
C SER A 147 11.00 -6.00 13.57
N PRO A 148 12.01 -5.78 12.73
CA PRO A 148 12.27 -4.46 12.16
C PRO A 148 11.34 -4.10 10.99
N HIS A 149 10.50 -5.04 10.51
CA HIS A 149 9.71 -4.86 9.31
C HIS A 149 8.56 -3.89 9.51
N LEU A 150 8.30 -3.10 8.46
CA LEU A 150 7.05 -2.38 8.28
C LEU A 150 5.97 -3.34 7.77
N LEU A 151 4.71 -3.04 8.03
CA LEU A 151 3.57 -3.82 7.53
C LEU A 151 2.61 -2.91 6.75
N SER A 152 2.19 -3.36 5.57
CA SER A 152 1.11 -2.77 4.80
C SER A 152 -0.10 -3.70 4.87
N LEU A 153 -1.16 -3.28 5.57
CA LEU A 153 -2.35 -4.10 5.80
C LEU A 153 -3.49 -3.60 4.94
N GLU A 154 -4.04 -4.43 4.07
CA GLU A 154 -5.17 -4.07 3.23
C GLU A 154 -6.49 -4.62 3.76
N ILE A 155 -7.50 -3.74 3.96
CA ILE A 155 -8.88 -4.13 4.25
C ILE A 155 -9.59 -4.39 2.93
N LYS A 156 -9.92 -5.66 2.66
CA LYS A 156 -10.56 -6.09 1.40
C LYS A 156 -12.09 -5.91 1.42
N ASN A 157 -12.71 -5.90 2.59
CA ASN A 157 -14.17 -5.81 2.73
C ASN A 157 -14.69 -4.40 2.44
N GLU A 158 -15.90 -4.32 1.88
CA GLU A 158 -16.64 -3.08 1.61
C GLU A 158 -17.82 -2.91 2.57
N GLY A 159 -18.46 -1.72 2.55
CA GLY A 159 -19.69 -1.44 3.27
C GLY A 159 -19.58 -1.64 4.78
N GLU A 160 -20.57 -2.31 5.38
CA GLU A 160 -20.63 -2.54 6.81
C GLU A 160 -19.58 -3.54 7.31
N GLU A 161 -19.30 -4.58 6.51
CA GLU A 161 -18.22 -5.52 6.80
C GLU A 161 -16.85 -4.82 6.80
N GLY A 162 -16.64 -3.88 5.89
CA GLY A 162 -15.41 -3.08 5.86
C GLY A 162 -15.22 -2.19 7.09
N LYS A 163 -16.29 -1.62 7.64
CA LYS A 163 -16.21 -0.84 8.88
C LYS A 163 -15.89 -1.73 10.09
N ILE A 164 -16.51 -2.91 10.17
CA ILE A 164 -16.22 -3.89 11.23
C ILE A 164 -14.75 -4.34 11.12
N ALA A 165 -14.28 -4.63 9.91
CA ALA A 165 -12.89 -5.00 9.67
C ALA A 165 -11.91 -3.88 10.10
N ALA A 166 -12.24 -2.62 9.80
CA ALA A 166 -11.46 -1.45 10.19
C ALA A 166 -11.36 -1.30 11.72
N GLU A 167 -12.47 -1.50 12.44
CA GLU A 167 -12.50 -1.43 13.90
C GLU A 167 -11.63 -2.53 14.53
N ILE A 168 -11.78 -3.78 14.08
CA ILE A 168 -10.98 -4.92 14.57
C ILE A 168 -9.50 -4.69 14.27
N MET A 169 -9.17 -4.31 13.03
CA MET A 169 -7.78 -4.08 12.62
C MET A 169 -7.11 -3.01 13.50
N PHE A 170 -7.77 -1.89 13.74
CA PHE A 170 -7.21 -0.85 14.59
C PHE A 170 -7.05 -1.32 16.05
N GLN A 171 -8.02 -2.05 16.61
CA GLN A 171 -7.93 -2.60 17.96
C GLN A 171 -6.72 -3.54 18.11
N GLU A 172 -6.47 -4.39 17.11
CA GLU A 172 -5.34 -5.32 17.11
C GLU A 172 -3.98 -4.59 17.00
N ILE A 173 -3.90 -3.55 16.14
CA ILE A 173 -2.71 -2.70 16.01
C ILE A 173 -2.42 -1.97 17.31
N ALA A 174 -3.39 -1.24 17.84
CA ALA A 174 -3.24 -0.41 19.02
C ALA A 174 -2.94 -1.22 20.30
N SER A 175 -3.50 -2.44 20.41
CA SER A 175 -3.23 -3.31 21.56
C SER A 175 -1.77 -3.78 21.66
N ARG A 176 -0.99 -3.60 20.56
CA ARG A 176 0.42 -4.02 20.43
C ARG A 176 1.40 -2.86 20.31
N ASP A 177 0.93 -1.61 20.37
CA ASP A 177 1.75 -0.40 20.19
C ASP A 177 2.52 -0.43 18.85
N MET A 178 1.84 -0.83 17.73
CA MET A 178 2.46 -0.99 16.42
C MET A 178 2.11 0.11 15.41
N GLU A 179 1.43 1.19 15.82
CA GLU A 179 0.89 2.24 14.95
C GLU A 179 1.96 2.88 14.06
N ASP A 180 3.15 3.11 14.58
CA ASP A 180 4.25 3.77 13.86
C ASP A 180 4.89 2.93 12.75
N ARG A 181 4.60 1.62 12.71
CA ARG A 181 5.20 0.66 11.77
C ARG A 181 4.23 0.07 10.76
N ILE A 182 2.98 0.54 10.80
CA ILE A 182 1.90 0.01 9.99
C ILE A 182 1.33 1.12 9.12
N GLU A 183 1.09 0.80 7.85
CA GLU A 183 0.17 1.53 7.00
C GLU A 183 -1.06 0.67 6.72
N VAL A 184 -2.23 1.32 6.59
CA VAL A 184 -3.47 0.64 6.26
C VAL A 184 -4.02 1.17 4.95
N GLY A 185 -4.34 0.25 4.04
CA GLY A 185 -4.95 0.50 2.75
C GLY A 185 -6.33 -0.14 2.59
N SER A 186 -7.11 0.36 1.65
CA SER A 186 -8.31 -0.27 1.14
C SER A 186 -8.68 0.35 -0.21
N PHE A 187 -9.28 -0.43 -1.10
CA PHE A 187 -9.92 0.10 -2.31
C PHE A 187 -11.31 0.69 -2.02
N HIS A 188 -11.87 0.44 -0.84
CA HIS A 188 -13.21 0.86 -0.43
C HIS A 188 -13.14 2.09 0.47
N ILE A 189 -13.69 3.22 -0.03
CA ILE A 189 -13.64 4.52 0.66
C ILE A 189 -14.28 4.47 2.05
N GLU A 190 -15.34 3.69 2.22
CA GLU A 190 -16.06 3.58 3.50
C GLU A 190 -15.23 2.88 4.56
N SER A 191 -14.46 1.86 4.18
CA SER A 191 -13.58 1.10 5.06
C SER A 191 -12.41 1.96 5.54
N ILE A 192 -11.72 2.65 4.61
CA ILE A 192 -10.57 3.48 4.98
C ILE A 192 -10.98 4.74 5.76
N GLN A 193 -12.15 5.34 5.46
CA GLN A 193 -12.66 6.46 6.24
C GLN A 193 -13.01 6.04 7.67
N SER A 194 -13.67 4.88 7.84
CA SER A 194 -13.94 4.32 9.16
C SER A 194 -12.65 4.08 9.95
N PHE A 195 -11.62 3.51 9.31
CA PHE A 195 -10.31 3.30 9.94
C PHE A 195 -9.65 4.61 10.38
N ARG A 196 -9.67 5.65 9.53
CA ARG A 196 -9.12 6.98 9.85
C ARG A 196 -9.86 7.66 10.99
N GLU A 197 -11.19 7.53 11.04
CA GLU A 197 -12.01 8.07 12.13
C GLU A 197 -11.71 7.41 13.48
N ILE A 198 -11.53 6.09 13.48
CA ILE A 198 -11.26 5.32 14.70
C ILE A 198 -9.83 5.50 15.19
N SER A 199 -8.85 5.50 14.25
CA SER A 199 -7.43 5.67 14.58
C SER A 199 -7.04 7.13 14.88
N GLU A 200 -7.93 8.10 14.62
CA GLU A 200 -7.65 9.54 14.80
C GLU A 200 -6.34 9.99 14.13
N GLY A 201 -5.90 9.25 13.09
CA GLY A 201 -4.66 9.53 12.34
C GLY A 201 -3.38 9.03 13.02
N SER A 202 -3.47 8.17 14.03
CA SER A 202 -2.30 7.54 14.66
C SER A 202 -1.59 6.51 13.77
N VAL A 203 -2.28 5.98 12.75
CA VAL A 203 -1.75 5.03 11.78
C VAL A 203 -1.74 5.66 10.39
N ALA A 204 -0.66 5.49 9.64
CA ALA A 204 -0.57 5.95 8.26
C ALA A 204 -1.59 5.23 7.37
N THR A 205 -2.17 5.96 6.40
CA THR A 205 -3.13 5.34 5.48
C THR A 205 -2.81 5.66 4.03
N SER A 206 -3.04 4.69 3.15
CA SER A 206 -3.04 4.91 1.71
C SER A 206 -4.35 5.55 1.24
N GLY A 207 -4.31 6.20 0.06
CA GLY A 207 -5.50 6.78 -0.55
C GLY A 207 -6.26 5.76 -1.40
N VAL A 208 -7.60 5.89 -1.44
CA VAL A 208 -8.41 5.19 -2.45
C VAL A 208 -8.30 5.87 -3.81
N GLU A 209 -8.68 5.20 -4.89
CA GLU A 209 -8.56 5.70 -6.27
C GLU A 209 -9.11 7.13 -6.44
N SER A 210 -10.25 7.46 -5.84
CA SER A 210 -10.86 8.78 -5.96
C SER A 210 -10.07 9.90 -5.26
N GLU A 211 -9.33 9.58 -4.20
CA GLU A 211 -8.43 10.49 -3.48
C GLU A 211 -7.12 10.61 -4.25
N ILE A 212 -6.51 9.48 -4.65
CA ILE A 212 -5.28 9.43 -5.45
C ILE A 212 -5.43 10.24 -6.73
N ARG A 213 -6.55 10.11 -7.44
CA ARG A 213 -6.83 10.94 -8.63
C ARG A 213 -6.78 12.44 -8.33
N LYS A 214 -7.30 12.88 -7.19
CA LYS A 214 -7.23 14.29 -6.78
C LYS A 214 -5.80 14.69 -6.47
N CYS A 215 -5.06 13.86 -5.71
CA CYS A 215 -3.67 14.12 -5.36
C CYS A 215 -2.74 14.21 -6.58
N ILE A 216 -3.06 13.51 -7.68
CA ILE A 216 -2.27 13.54 -8.92
C ILE A 216 -2.76 14.63 -9.87
N ILE A 217 -4.06 14.67 -10.19
CA ILE A 217 -4.61 15.54 -11.25
C ILE A 217 -4.57 17.01 -10.83
N ILE A 218 -4.90 17.34 -9.59
CA ILE A 218 -4.92 18.72 -9.11
C ILE A 218 -3.52 19.36 -9.17
N PRO A 219 -2.45 18.72 -8.67
CA PRO A 219 -1.10 19.20 -8.84
C PRO A 219 -0.64 19.29 -10.30
N MET A 220 -0.98 18.32 -11.15
CA MET A 220 -0.67 18.39 -12.58
C MET A 220 -1.26 19.64 -13.26
N LEU A 221 -2.43 20.08 -12.82
CA LEU A 221 -3.07 21.32 -13.30
C LEU A 221 -2.56 22.59 -12.62
N GLN A 222 -1.60 22.48 -11.70
CA GLN A 222 -1.07 23.58 -10.87
C GLN A 222 -2.17 24.28 -10.04
N LEU A 223 -3.21 23.53 -9.66
CA LEU A 223 -4.32 24.02 -8.84
C LEU A 223 -4.16 23.70 -7.35
N ASP A 224 -3.11 22.99 -7.00
CA ASP A 224 -2.72 22.53 -5.67
C ASP A 224 -2.59 23.63 -4.63
N ARG A 225 -2.19 24.83 -5.03
CA ARG A 225 -2.10 26.00 -4.15
C ARG A 225 -3.38 26.41 -3.43
N TRP A 226 -4.52 25.99 -3.95
CA TRP A 226 -5.83 26.48 -3.52
C TRP A 226 -6.77 25.38 -3.00
N TRP A 227 -6.42 24.09 -3.20
CA TRP A 227 -7.39 23.02 -3.09
C TRP A 227 -6.89 21.74 -2.40
N LEU A 228 -5.61 21.67 -2.04
CA LEU A 228 -5.10 20.50 -1.37
C LEU A 228 -5.01 20.70 0.13
N ASP A 229 -6.01 20.23 0.77
CA ASP A 229 -5.83 19.43 1.97
C ASP A 229 -5.66 17.97 1.42
N PRO A 230 -4.44 17.38 1.45
CA PRO A 230 -4.26 15.99 1.07
C PRO A 230 -5.07 15.05 1.97
N GLY A 231 -5.76 15.63 2.96
CA GLY A 231 -6.50 14.89 3.96
C GLY A 231 -5.55 14.05 4.80
N GLN A 232 -6.02 12.87 5.15
CA GLN A 232 -5.24 11.87 5.91
C GLN A 232 -4.51 10.86 5.02
N VAL A 233 -4.30 11.20 3.72
CA VAL A 233 -3.56 10.34 2.78
C VAL A 233 -2.08 10.58 2.93
N SER A 234 -1.38 9.68 3.60
CA SER A 234 0.07 9.76 3.81
C SER A 234 0.84 9.08 2.66
N ILE A 235 0.23 8.10 2.00
CA ILE A 235 0.88 7.24 1.03
C ILE A 235 0.00 7.11 -0.23
N LEU A 236 0.62 7.28 -1.39
CA LEU A 236 0.02 7.01 -2.68
C LEU A 236 0.48 5.63 -3.17
N GLN A 237 -0.35 4.62 -2.95
CA GLN A 237 -0.13 3.30 -3.55
C GLN A 237 -0.77 3.29 -4.94
N ILE A 238 0.06 3.35 -5.99
CA ILE A 238 -0.41 3.59 -7.36
C ILE A 238 0.18 2.60 -8.37
N PRO A 239 -0.57 2.28 -9.45
CA PRO A 239 0.00 1.58 -10.60
C PRO A 239 0.91 2.53 -11.40
N THR A 240 1.70 1.98 -12.30
CA THR A 240 2.56 2.75 -13.21
C THR A 240 1.78 3.55 -14.26
N GLU A 241 0.56 3.12 -14.57
CA GLU A 241 -0.34 3.79 -15.51
C GLU A 241 -1.75 3.88 -14.92
N GLY A 242 -2.43 5.01 -15.14
CA GLY A 242 -3.81 5.20 -14.67
C GLY A 242 -4.56 6.27 -15.44
N GLY A 243 -5.82 6.00 -15.81
CA GLY A 243 -6.65 6.97 -16.54
C GLY A 243 -6.09 7.42 -17.90
N GLY A 244 -5.18 6.65 -18.52
CA GLY A 244 -4.49 6.99 -19.77
C GLY A 244 -3.25 7.89 -19.57
N PHE A 245 -2.79 8.06 -18.33
CA PHE A 245 -1.60 8.81 -17.98
C PHE A 245 -0.51 7.86 -17.49
N ASP A 246 0.75 8.15 -17.85
CA ASP A 246 1.93 7.56 -17.23
C ASP A 246 2.11 8.19 -15.84
N LEU A 247 2.04 7.36 -14.82
CA LEU A 247 2.21 7.75 -13.42
C LEU A 247 3.62 7.46 -12.88
N ALA A 248 4.40 6.66 -13.60
CA ALA A 248 5.78 6.32 -13.25
C ALA A 248 6.74 7.42 -13.73
N THR A 249 6.59 8.62 -13.23
CA THR A 249 7.41 9.77 -13.63
C THR A 249 7.98 10.50 -12.41
N GLU A 250 9.20 11.02 -12.55
CA GLU A 250 9.82 11.90 -11.54
C GLU A 250 8.91 13.08 -11.16
N GLY A 251 8.12 13.59 -12.11
CA GLY A 251 7.17 14.66 -11.88
C GLY A 251 6.03 14.29 -10.92
N VAL A 252 5.55 13.04 -10.94
CA VAL A 252 4.54 12.53 -10.00
C VAL A 252 5.15 12.38 -8.61
N VAL A 253 6.30 11.72 -8.50
CA VAL A 253 7.00 11.51 -7.22
C VAL A 253 7.34 12.84 -6.55
N ASN A 254 8.02 13.74 -7.26
CA ASN A 254 8.41 15.05 -6.71
C ASN A 254 7.21 15.90 -6.24
N ARG A 255 6.06 15.79 -6.92
CA ARG A 255 4.85 16.50 -6.48
C ARG A 255 4.21 15.88 -5.25
N ALA A 256 4.15 14.56 -5.18
CA ALA A 256 3.68 13.87 -3.99
C ALA A 256 4.52 14.27 -2.77
N HIS A 257 5.85 14.25 -2.89
CA HIS A 257 6.77 14.69 -1.84
C HIS A 257 6.56 16.15 -1.42
N GLN A 258 6.28 17.06 -2.37
CA GLN A 258 5.93 18.46 -2.05
C GLN A 258 4.66 18.59 -1.21
N HIS A 259 3.81 17.58 -1.22
CA HIS A 259 2.59 17.52 -0.41
C HIS A 259 2.72 16.59 0.81
N GLY A 260 3.94 16.13 1.12
CA GLY A 260 4.21 15.26 2.25
C GLY A 260 3.64 13.85 2.06
N GLN A 261 3.51 13.37 0.82
CA GLN A 261 2.97 12.04 0.49
C GLN A 261 4.08 11.16 -0.07
N ALA A 262 4.23 9.94 0.45
CA ALA A 262 5.09 8.90 -0.12
C ALA A 262 4.43 8.26 -1.34
N VAL A 263 5.23 7.73 -2.26
CA VAL A 263 4.74 7.05 -3.48
C VAL A 263 5.27 5.62 -3.52
N GLN A 264 4.35 4.67 -3.45
CA GLN A 264 4.63 3.24 -3.58
C GLN A 264 3.96 2.69 -4.83
N TYR A 265 4.70 1.95 -5.66
CA TYR A 265 4.18 1.39 -6.91
C TYR A 265 3.89 -0.11 -6.80
N TRP A 266 2.74 -0.54 -7.31
CA TRP A 266 2.27 -1.93 -7.29
C TRP A 266 1.67 -2.36 -8.63
N THR A 267 1.65 -3.62 -8.98
CA THR A 267 2.55 -4.70 -8.56
C THR A 267 3.62 -4.81 -9.64
N ILE A 268 4.88 -4.68 -9.27
CA ILE A 268 5.99 -4.51 -10.22
C ILE A 268 6.85 -5.78 -10.23
N ASN A 269 6.75 -6.56 -11.29
CA ASN A 269 7.50 -7.81 -11.46
C ASN A 269 8.49 -7.75 -12.63
N ASP A 270 8.60 -6.59 -13.29
CA ASP A 270 9.49 -6.36 -14.40
C ASP A 270 10.76 -5.60 -13.97
N ARG A 271 11.92 -6.15 -14.32
CA ARG A 271 13.22 -5.60 -13.93
C ARG A 271 13.48 -4.19 -14.47
N GLU A 272 13.07 -3.90 -15.70
CA GLU A 272 13.30 -2.60 -16.33
C GLU A 272 12.45 -1.54 -15.61
N MET A 273 11.20 -1.88 -15.27
CA MET A 273 10.34 -1.01 -14.50
C MET A 273 10.87 -0.81 -13.07
N MET A 274 11.38 -1.85 -12.40
CA MET A 274 12.02 -1.70 -11.08
C MET A 274 13.17 -0.69 -11.15
N ASN A 275 14.09 -0.82 -12.13
CA ASN A 275 15.18 0.12 -12.30
C ASN A 275 14.68 1.55 -12.55
N HIS A 276 13.67 1.70 -13.41
CA HIS A 276 13.08 3.00 -13.70
C HIS A 276 12.48 3.67 -12.44
N LEU A 277 11.76 2.92 -11.62
CA LEU A 277 11.16 3.44 -10.37
C LEU A 277 12.21 3.82 -9.32
N ILE A 278 13.33 3.08 -9.25
CA ILE A 278 14.50 3.44 -8.44
C ILE A 278 15.07 4.78 -8.93
N ASP A 279 15.25 4.94 -10.24
CA ASP A 279 15.85 6.14 -10.85
C ASP A 279 15.00 7.40 -10.64
N ILE A 280 13.67 7.28 -10.63
CA ILE A 280 12.75 8.43 -10.42
C ILE A 280 12.49 8.75 -8.96
N GLY A 281 13.06 7.99 -8.01
CA GLY A 281 12.95 8.24 -6.57
C GLY A 281 11.62 7.79 -5.94
N ALA A 282 11.05 6.67 -6.38
CA ALA A 282 9.91 6.04 -5.71
C ALA A 282 10.25 5.71 -4.24
N ASP A 283 9.28 5.80 -3.33
CA ASP A 283 9.49 5.49 -1.93
C ASP A 283 9.32 4.01 -1.60
N GLY A 284 8.57 3.28 -2.42
CA GLY A 284 8.40 1.84 -2.27
C GLY A 284 8.05 1.15 -3.60
N ILE A 285 8.48 -0.08 -3.73
CA ILE A 285 8.15 -0.95 -4.86
C ILE A 285 7.60 -2.26 -4.32
N MET A 286 6.33 -2.51 -4.60
CA MET A 286 5.60 -3.72 -4.21
C MET A 286 5.71 -4.76 -5.32
N THR A 287 6.18 -5.95 -5.00
CA THR A 287 6.50 -7.00 -5.97
C THR A 287 6.16 -8.40 -5.46
N ASP A 288 5.81 -9.29 -6.39
CA ASP A 288 5.68 -10.73 -6.13
C ASP A 288 7.04 -11.45 -6.06
N ASP A 289 8.11 -10.83 -6.66
CA ASP A 289 9.48 -11.35 -6.63
C ASP A 289 10.44 -10.39 -5.88
N PRO A 290 10.46 -10.41 -4.54
CA PRO A 290 11.36 -9.58 -3.76
C PRO A 290 12.84 -9.89 -3.98
N ILE A 291 13.21 -11.09 -4.47
CA ILE A 291 14.60 -11.43 -4.81
C ILE A 291 15.05 -10.60 -6.01
N LEU A 292 14.20 -10.50 -7.05
CA LEU A 292 14.49 -9.70 -8.24
C LEU A 292 14.66 -8.22 -7.90
N LEU A 293 13.78 -7.69 -7.02
CA LEU A 293 13.86 -6.29 -6.60
C LEU A 293 15.12 -6.02 -5.77
N ARG A 294 15.47 -6.91 -4.84
CA ARG A 294 16.75 -6.80 -4.09
C ARG A 294 17.96 -6.72 -5.01
N GLN A 295 17.99 -7.53 -6.08
CA GLN A 295 19.05 -7.46 -7.08
C GLN A 295 19.06 -6.10 -7.80
N ALA A 296 17.87 -5.55 -8.14
CA ALA A 296 17.77 -4.24 -8.77
C ALA A 296 18.37 -3.13 -7.90
N ILE A 297 18.01 -3.10 -6.64
CA ILE A 297 18.47 -2.12 -5.65
C ILE A 297 19.98 -2.26 -5.41
N SER A 298 20.49 -3.49 -5.29
CA SER A 298 21.93 -3.76 -5.15
C SER A 298 22.74 -3.29 -6.36
N ASP A 299 22.25 -3.56 -7.57
CA ASP A 299 22.91 -3.15 -8.82
C ASP A 299 22.90 -1.62 -9.01
N ALA A 300 21.90 -0.93 -8.44
CA ALA A 300 21.84 0.52 -8.37
C ALA A 300 22.79 1.12 -7.32
N GLY A 301 23.45 0.27 -6.51
CA GLY A 301 24.48 0.68 -5.55
C GLY A 301 23.98 1.02 -4.16
N TYR A 302 22.72 0.70 -3.84
CA TYR A 302 22.16 0.92 -2.50
C TYR A 302 22.46 -0.24 -1.56
N ASN A 303 22.44 0.05 -0.26
CA ASN A 303 22.47 -0.96 0.77
C ASN A 303 21.14 -1.71 0.83
N LEU A 304 21.21 -2.98 1.16
CA LEU A 304 20.05 -3.85 1.29
C LEU A 304 19.68 -4.04 2.78
N PRO A 305 18.39 -4.21 3.11
CA PRO A 305 17.99 -4.60 4.44
C PRO A 305 18.54 -5.98 4.80
N GLU A 306 18.87 -6.17 6.08
CA GLU A 306 19.39 -7.44 6.57
C GLU A 306 18.28 -8.48 6.69
N PRO A 307 18.58 -9.77 6.37
CA PRO A 307 17.65 -10.86 6.64
C PRO A 307 17.28 -10.97 8.12
N TRP A 308 16.02 -11.20 8.41
CA TRP A 308 15.54 -11.43 9.77
C TRP A 308 15.14 -12.91 9.96
N VAL A 309 15.56 -13.53 11.09
CA VAL A 309 15.41 -14.97 11.37
C VAL A 309 14.63 -15.21 12.67
#